data_d70c83b35206a7db6aa15805943d99d5
#
_entry.id   d70c83b35206a7db6aa15805943d99d5
#
_cell.length_a   1.000
_cell.length_b   1.000
_cell.length_c   1.000
_cell.angle_alpha   90.00
_cell.angle_beta   90.00
_cell.angle_gamma   90.00
#
_symmetry.space_group_name_H-M   'P 1'
#
loop_
_entity.id
_entity.type
_entity.pdbx_description
1 polymer ?
#
loop_
_entity_poly.entity_id
_entity_poly.type
_entity_poly.pdbx_seq_one_letter_code
_entity_poly.pdbx_strand_id
1 'polypeptide(L)'
;MKFLVIFSLLLIFASTPIVFAEEYIVDIPFGAYNPELNTPAEVWYDPPQIFVTVGDTITWYNDDRESHTVTSGEGPGRFGWMDNKDFGTPDGIFDSGRFMPGESWSYKFEESGTFSYFCIIHPWMEGIVIIEKAIPDFPHDASGKKLDFPLLQYTPDRNIEVNLSWDPPVIKTHEKIQFVYQFYDPQTNSNLAEMKYSFVIFQNGNEIFRDKGLSQIGGDYRNFIFSDSGSIIIRMEGIQSPSIFAEESVTVSGNVENKEQRSVDFTSAVYDNPEKTSHETYHIKPAQRLTTYYELMIFIILVPGIMFLIAIFWLKRKPKISDSKPGAVKI
;
A
#
# COMPACT_ATOMS: atom_id res chain seq x y z
N MET A 1 -40.30 -5.94 -46.65
CA MET A 1 -39.85 -5.18 -45.49
C MET A 1 -39.00 -6.10 -44.64
N LYS A 2 -37.66 -6.00 -44.68
CA LYS A 2 -36.72 -6.82 -43.89
C LYS A 2 -36.28 -5.96 -42.73
N PHE A 3 -36.66 -6.33 -41.50
CA PHE A 3 -36.17 -5.72 -40.28
C PHE A 3 -34.74 -6.21 -40.01
N LEU A 4 -33.77 -5.28 -40.04
CA LEU A 4 -32.40 -5.50 -39.65
C LEU A 4 -32.34 -5.27 -38.12
N VAL A 5 -32.19 -6.33 -37.35
CA VAL A 5 -31.94 -6.27 -35.91
C VAL A 5 -30.41 -6.09 -35.74
N ILE A 6 -30.01 -4.88 -35.37
CA ILE A 6 -28.63 -4.58 -35.01
C ILE A 6 -28.45 -5.00 -33.54
N PHE A 7 -27.74 -6.10 -33.34
CA PHE A 7 -27.33 -6.57 -32.01
C PHE A 7 -26.10 -5.74 -31.59
N SER A 8 -26.35 -4.73 -30.77
CA SER A 8 -25.28 -3.94 -30.17
C SER A 8 -24.65 -4.72 -29.04
N LEU A 9 -23.51 -5.34 -29.29
CA LEU A 9 -22.71 -6.03 -28.28
C LEU A 9 -22.02 -4.98 -27.41
N LEU A 10 -22.58 -4.69 -26.25
CA LEU A 10 -21.96 -3.82 -25.24
C LEU A 10 -20.80 -4.59 -24.61
N LEU A 11 -19.58 -4.35 -25.06
CA LEU A 11 -18.35 -4.81 -24.41
C LEU A 11 -18.17 -4.02 -23.12
N ILE A 12 -18.60 -4.61 -22.00
CA ILE A 12 -18.24 -4.11 -20.67
C ILE A 12 -16.76 -4.46 -20.45
N PHE A 13 -15.89 -3.52 -20.68
CA PHE A 13 -14.53 -3.59 -20.18
C PHE A 13 -14.59 -3.46 -18.65
N ALA A 14 -14.56 -4.59 -17.97
CA ALA A 14 -14.25 -4.59 -16.54
C ALA A 14 -12.80 -4.11 -16.41
N SER A 15 -12.61 -2.85 -16.05
CA SER A 15 -11.31 -2.31 -15.66
C SER A 15 -10.95 -2.93 -14.30
N THR A 16 -10.30 -4.08 -14.34
CA THR A 16 -9.57 -4.55 -13.16
C THR A 16 -8.45 -3.54 -12.91
N PRO A 17 -8.29 -3.00 -11.70
CA PRO A 17 -7.13 -2.19 -11.39
C PRO A 17 -5.89 -3.07 -11.64
N ILE A 18 -5.08 -2.69 -12.61
CA ILE A 18 -3.77 -3.30 -12.82
C ILE A 18 -2.90 -2.71 -11.70
N VAL A 19 -2.70 -3.46 -10.64
CA VAL A 19 -1.67 -3.17 -9.64
C VAL A 19 -0.34 -3.41 -10.35
N PHE A 20 0.34 -2.33 -10.69
CA PHE A 20 1.72 -2.41 -11.15
C PHE A 20 2.57 -2.72 -9.91
N ALA A 21 3.22 -3.87 -9.89
CA ALA A 21 4.32 -4.11 -8.97
C ALA A 21 5.41 -3.08 -9.30
N GLU A 22 5.85 -2.31 -8.32
CA GLU A 22 6.96 -1.40 -8.52
C GLU A 22 8.25 -2.21 -8.63
N GLU A 23 9.06 -1.90 -9.64
CA GLU A 23 10.39 -2.50 -9.81
C GLU A 23 11.42 -1.55 -9.18
N TYR A 24 12.14 -2.05 -8.19
CA TYR A 24 13.16 -1.31 -7.47
C TYR A 24 14.54 -1.74 -7.96
N ILE A 25 15.44 -0.79 -8.17
CA ILE A 25 16.80 -1.06 -8.64
C ILE A 25 17.80 -0.76 -7.52
N VAL A 26 18.77 -1.67 -7.37
CA VAL A 26 19.99 -1.48 -6.59
C VAL A 26 21.17 -1.63 -7.53
N ASP A 27 21.96 -0.58 -7.68
CA ASP A 27 23.14 -0.60 -8.52
C ASP A 27 24.37 -1.08 -7.73
N ILE A 28 25.22 -1.87 -8.38
CA ILE A 28 26.57 -2.15 -7.92
C ILE A 28 27.50 -1.19 -8.67
N PRO A 29 27.91 -0.08 -8.05
CA PRO A 29 28.57 0.99 -8.77
C PRO A 29 29.99 0.62 -9.16
N PHE A 30 30.49 1.29 -10.18
CA PHE A 30 31.86 1.14 -10.64
C PHE A 30 32.87 1.28 -9.49
N GLY A 31 33.74 0.30 -9.32
CA GLY A 31 34.77 0.26 -8.28
C GLY A 31 34.33 -0.40 -6.97
N ALA A 32 33.11 -0.96 -6.91
CA ALA A 32 32.59 -1.64 -5.72
C ALA A 32 33.46 -2.83 -5.29
N TYR A 33 34.16 -3.48 -6.21
CA TYR A 33 35.08 -4.58 -5.93
C TYR A 33 36.29 -4.16 -5.06
N ASN A 34 36.62 -2.88 -4.99
CA ASN A 34 37.82 -2.42 -4.29
C ASN A 34 37.46 -1.66 -3.00
N PRO A 35 37.71 -2.27 -1.80
CA PRO A 35 37.40 -1.64 -0.53
C PRO A 35 38.25 -0.41 -0.20
N GLU A 36 39.34 -0.18 -0.94
CA GLU A 36 40.19 0.98 -0.76
C GLU A 36 39.76 2.20 -1.58
N LEU A 37 39.04 1.97 -2.68
CA LEU A 37 38.56 3.03 -3.58
C LEU A 37 37.27 3.67 -3.10
N ASN A 38 36.41 2.90 -2.45
CA ASN A 38 35.12 3.39 -1.95
C ASN A 38 35.29 4.05 -0.58
N THR A 39 35.27 5.34 -0.55
CA THR A 39 35.19 6.15 0.68
C THR A 39 34.07 7.17 0.52
N PRO A 40 33.04 7.11 1.35
CA PRO A 40 32.81 6.13 2.41
C PRO A 40 32.45 4.74 1.87
N ALA A 41 32.77 3.72 2.67
CA ALA A 41 32.56 2.30 2.36
C ALA A 41 31.07 1.88 2.22
N GLU A 42 30.16 2.84 2.27
CA GLU A 42 28.72 2.60 2.29
C GLU A 42 28.09 2.43 0.92
N VAL A 43 28.86 2.55 -0.16
CA VAL A 43 28.31 2.57 -1.53
C VAL A 43 28.87 1.41 -2.36
N TRP A 44 28.73 0.19 -1.85
CA TRP A 44 28.99 -1.02 -2.63
C TRP A 44 27.74 -1.56 -3.33
N TYR A 45 26.57 -1.27 -2.72
CA TYR A 45 25.24 -1.39 -3.29
C TYR A 45 24.57 -0.04 -3.13
N ASP A 46 24.00 0.50 -4.18
CA ASP A 46 23.38 1.82 -4.17
C ASP A 46 21.89 1.72 -4.56
N PRO A 47 20.99 1.96 -3.63
CA PRO A 47 21.21 2.32 -2.23
C PRO A 47 21.67 1.14 -1.37
N PRO A 48 22.43 1.39 -0.28
CA PRO A 48 22.88 0.33 0.63
C PRO A 48 21.77 -0.26 1.47
N GLN A 49 20.66 0.46 1.60
CA GLN A 49 19.44 0.05 2.28
C GLN A 49 18.23 0.43 1.43
N ILE A 50 17.31 -0.53 1.23
CA ILE A 50 16.12 -0.33 0.44
C ILE A 50 14.88 -0.80 1.20
N PHE A 51 13.79 0.00 1.12
CA PHE A 51 12.49 -0.30 1.70
C PHE A 51 11.52 -0.60 0.57
N VAL A 52 10.88 -1.76 0.63
CA VAL A 52 9.88 -2.19 -0.35
C VAL A 52 8.75 -2.94 0.36
N THR A 53 7.67 -3.22 -0.33
CA THR A 53 6.53 -3.95 0.23
C THR A 53 6.52 -5.42 -0.19
N VAL A 54 5.82 -6.25 0.58
CA VAL A 54 5.61 -7.65 0.23
C VAL A 54 4.99 -7.76 -1.17
N GLY A 55 5.62 -8.55 -2.02
CA GLY A 55 5.21 -8.74 -3.42
C GLY A 55 6.01 -7.92 -4.43
N ASP A 56 6.82 -6.96 -3.98
CA ASP A 56 7.69 -6.19 -4.85
C ASP A 56 8.91 -7.01 -5.29
N THR A 57 9.49 -6.56 -6.39
CA THR A 57 10.69 -7.16 -6.97
C THR A 57 11.83 -6.15 -6.93
N ILE A 58 12.98 -6.58 -6.43
CA ILE A 58 14.21 -5.79 -6.48
C ILE A 58 15.11 -6.39 -7.56
N THR A 59 15.69 -5.51 -8.38
CA THR A 59 16.65 -5.85 -9.43
C THR A 59 18.00 -5.24 -9.09
N TRP A 60 19.01 -6.09 -8.89
CA TRP A 60 20.39 -5.65 -8.75
C TRP A 60 21.05 -5.61 -10.12
N TYR A 61 21.68 -4.48 -10.44
CA TYR A 61 22.37 -4.26 -11.68
C TYR A 61 23.87 -4.09 -11.44
N ASN A 62 24.71 -4.85 -12.19
CA ASN A 62 26.16 -4.77 -12.06
C ASN A 62 26.74 -3.76 -13.03
N ASP A 63 26.99 -2.53 -12.56
CA ASP A 63 27.66 -1.46 -13.31
C ASP A 63 29.18 -1.40 -13.01
N ASP A 64 29.69 -2.37 -12.23
CA ASP A 64 31.12 -2.54 -11.96
C ASP A 64 31.84 -3.26 -13.08
N ARG A 65 33.16 -3.36 -12.98
CA ARG A 65 34.05 -4.09 -13.91
C ARG A 65 34.24 -5.55 -13.54
N GLU A 66 33.93 -5.89 -12.32
CA GLU A 66 34.11 -7.23 -11.76
C GLU A 66 32.75 -7.95 -11.62
N SER A 67 32.82 -9.27 -11.45
CA SER A 67 31.62 -10.04 -11.19
C SER A 67 31.25 -9.99 -9.71
N HIS A 68 29.96 -10.00 -9.42
CA HIS A 68 29.42 -9.93 -8.06
C HIS A 68 28.41 -11.03 -7.77
N THR A 69 28.00 -11.14 -6.52
CA THR A 69 26.82 -11.90 -6.08
C THR A 69 25.96 -11.03 -5.18
N VAL A 70 24.69 -11.40 -5.07
CA VAL A 70 23.75 -10.91 -4.06
C VAL A 70 23.26 -12.12 -3.29
N THR A 71 23.87 -12.35 -2.14
CA THR A 71 23.65 -13.56 -1.34
C THR A 71 23.13 -13.16 0.02
N SER A 72 21.97 -13.69 0.42
CA SER A 72 21.36 -13.41 1.74
C SER A 72 22.20 -13.98 2.88
N GLY A 73 22.22 -13.24 3.99
CA GLY A 73 22.96 -13.59 5.19
C GLY A 73 23.80 -12.42 5.72
N GLU A 74 24.67 -12.71 6.66
CA GLU A 74 25.53 -11.70 7.29
C GLU A 74 26.92 -11.73 6.67
N GLY A 75 27.34 -10.62 6.10
CA GLY A 75 28.72 -10.38 5.68
C GLY A 75 29.61 -10.06 6.89
N PRO A 76 30.91 -10.21 6.79
CA PRO A 76 31.85 -9.82 7.83
C PRO A 76 32.08 -8.31 7.88
N GLY A 77 31.55 -7.58 6.92
CA GLY A 77 31.90 -6.19 6.70
C GLY A 77 33.36 -5.95 6.37
N ARG A 78 33.70 -4.70 6.06
CA ARG A 78 35.08 -4.33 5.71
C ARG A 78 36.09 -4.68 6.79
N PHE A 79 35.76 -4.36 8.05
CA PHE A 79 36.67 -4.58 9.18
C PHE A 79 36.78 -6.05 9.57
N GLY A 80 35.67 -6.79 9.58
CA GLY A 80 35.68 -8.22 9.89
C GLY A 80 36.49 -9.02 8.86
N TRP A 81 36.33 -8.70 7.57
CA TRP A 81 37.11 -9.32 6.51
C TRP A 81 38.62 -9.03 6.65
N MET A 82 39.02 -7.81 6.96
CA MET A 82 40.44 -7.42 7.10
C MET A 82 41.08 -8.06 8.34
N ASP A 83 40.36 -8.08 9.46
CA ASP A 83 40.92 -8.51 10.75
C ASP A 83 40.82 -10.01 10.99
N ASN A 84 39.72 -10.63 10.61
CA ASN A 84 39.41 -12.02 10.96
C ASN A 84 39.48 -12.98 9.78
N LYS A 85 39.60 -12.51 8.56
CA LYS A 85 39.47 -13.32 7.33
C LYS A 85 38.16 -14.08 7.28
N ASP A 86 37.14 -13.48 7.84
CA ASP A 86 35.78 -13.99 7.76
C ASP A 86 35.24 -13.71 6.34
N PHE A 87 34.50 -14.64 5.80
CA PHE A 87 33.91 -14.54 4.44
C PHE A 87 32.39 -14.38 4.45
N GLY A 88 31.83 -14.14 5.63
CA GLY A 88 30.39 -14.04 5.82
C GLY A 88 29.70 -15.40 5.93
N THR A 89 28.42 -15.37 6.31
CA THR A 89 27.58 -16.55 6.54
C THR A 89 26.28 -16.44 5.77
N PRO A 90 26.16 -17.12 4.62
CA PRO A 90 24.88 -17.20 3.90
C PRO A 90 23.80 -17.88 4.75
N ASP A 91 22.55 -17.38 4.68
CA ASP A 91 21.40 -17.97 5.37
C ASP A 91 20.53 -18.85 4.45
N GLY A 92 20.78 -18.81 3.14
CA GLY A 92 20.11 -19.64 2.14
C GLY A 92 18.74 -19.14 1.69
N ILE A 93 18.34 -17.92 2.05
CA ILE A 93 17.04 -17.37 1.62
C ILE A 93 17.06 -17.03 0.14
N PHE A 94 18.12 -16.36 -0.33
CA PHE A 94 18.33 -16.07 -1.76
C PHE A 94 19.82 -16.02 -2.10
N ASP A 95 20.11 -16.32 -3.36
CA ASP A 95 21.45 -16.21 -3.95
C ASP A 95 21.33 -15.99 -5.47
N SER A 96 21.94 -14.91 -5.95
CA SER A 96 21.99 -14.61 -7.38
C SER A 96 22.92 -15.54 -8.17
N GLY A 97 23.82 -16.26 -7.48
CA GLY A 97 25.01 -16.74 -8.12
C GLY A 97 25.87 -15.58 -8.64
N ARG A 98 26.91 -15.92 -9.40
CA ARG A 98 27.78 -14.93 -10.02
C ARG A 98 27.13 -14.31 -11.24
N PHE A 99 27.05 -12.97 -11.29
CA PHE A 99 26.65 -12.21 -12.49
C PHE A 99 27.72 -11.21 -12.91
N MET A 100 27.86 -11.04 -14.21
CA MET A 100 28.97 -10.32 -14.84
C MET A 100 28.65 -8.82 -14.99
N PRO A 101 29.65 -7.97 -15.29
CA PRO A 101 29.42 -6.57 -15.65
C PRO A 101 28.35 -6.40 -16.74
N GLY A 102 27.39 -5.52 -16.49
CA GLY A 102 26.25 -5.26 -17.37
C GLY A 102 25.10 -6.23 -17.25
N GLU A 103 25.22 -7.27 -16.43
CA GLU A 103 24.13 -8.20 -16.12
C GLU A 103 23.33 -7.71 -14.92
N SER A 104 22.12 -8.23 -14.76
CA SER A 104 21.24 -7.98 -13.63
C SER A 104 20.63 -9.27 -13.10
N TRP A 105 20.22 -9.23 -11.83
CA TRP A 105 19.51 -10.31 -11.19
C TRP A 105 18.35 -9.74 -10.38
N SER A 106 17.20 -10.40 -10.39
CA SER A 106 15.99 -9.93 -9.71
C SER A 106 15.48 -10.96 -8.72
N TYR A 107 14.96 -10.49 -7.59
CA TYR A 107 14.33 -11.33 -6.60
C TYR A 107 13.03 -10.69 -6.11
N LYS A 108 11.96 -11.50 -6.01
CA LYS A 108 10.67 -11.09 -5.48
C LYS A 108 10.55 -11.52 -4.03
N PHE A 109 10.23 -10.57 -3.14
CA PHE A 109 10.07 -10.85 -1.72
C PHE A 109 8.60 -11.14 -1.40
N GLU A 110 8.32 -12.33 -0.87
CA GLU A 110 6.95 -12.76 -0.55
C GLU A 110 6.62 -12.65 0.94
N GLU A 111 7.60 -12.37 1.79
CA GLU A 111 7.44 -12.23 3.24
C GLU A 111 8.04 -10.91 3.74
N SER A 112 7.38 -10.32 4.76
CA SER A 112 7.91 -9.12 5.42
C SER A 112 9.07 -9.49 6.36
N GLY A 113 10.05 -8.60 6.45
CA GLY A 113 11.23 -8.81 7.28
C GLY A 113 12.40 -7.92 6.89
N THR A 114 13.50 -8.08 7.59
CA THR A 114 14.77 -7.44 7.26
C THR A 114 15.73 -8.50 6.77
N PHE A 115 16.24 -8.32 5.58
CA PHE A 115 17.13 -9.24 4.88
C PHE A 115 18.47 -8.57 4.64
N SER A 116 19.49 -8.96 5.41
CA SER A 116 20.87 -8.58 5.10
C SER A 116 21.37 -9.42 3.94
N TYR A 117 22.22 -8.86 3.13
CA TYR A 117 22.86 -9.56 2.02
C TYR A 117 24.28 -9.04 1.78
N PHE A 118 25.11 -9.84 1.13
CA PHE A 118 26.49 -9.51 0.85
C PHE A 118 26.97 -10.15 -0.46
N CYS A 119 28.15 -9.75 -0.92
CA CYS A 119 28.79 -10.39 -2.05
C CYS A 119 29.76 -11.46 -1.55
N ILE A 120 29.57 -12.75 -1.88
CA ILE A 120 30.48 -13.83 -1.47
C ILE A 120 31.90 -13.64 -2.02
N ILE A 121 32.04 -13.04 -3.21
CA ILE A 121 33.33 -12.79 -3.85
C ILE A 121 34.07 -11.63 -3.19
N HIS A 122 33.33 -10.63 -2.74
CA HIS A 122 33.82 -9.41 -2.11
C HIS A 122 33.10 -9.21 -0.77
N PRO A 123 33.49 -9.96 0.29
CA PRO A 123 32.69 -10.09 1.51
C PRO A 123 32.48 -8.79 2.29
N TRP A 124 33.25 -7.75 2.02
CA TRP A 124 33.07 -6.41 2.60
C TRP A 124 31.87 -5.63 2.03
N MET A 125 31.31 -6.09 0.90
CA MET A 125 30.14 -5.48 0.28
C MET A 125 28.88 -6.01 0.94
N GLU A 126 28.16 -5.14 1.64
CA GLU A 126 26.92 -5.48 2.35
C GLU A 126 25.80 -4.53 1.97
N GLY A 127 24.57 -5.02 2.03
CA GLY A 127 23.35 -4.26 1.85
C GLY A 127 22.19 -4.83 2.67
N ILE A 128 21.12 -4.07 2.79
CA ILE A 128 19.94 -4.44 3.58
C ILE A 128 18.69 -4.17 2.77
N VAL A 129 17.79 -5.16 2.73
CA VAL A 129 16.43 -5.01 2.22
C VAL A 129 15.46 -5.06 3.40
N ILE A 130 14.58 -4.08 3.52
CA ILE A 130 13.51 -4.04 4.52
C ILE A 130 12.19 -4.18 3.78
N ILE A 131 11.48 -5.28 4.04
CA ILE A 131 10.21 -5.60 3.43
C ILE A 131 9.09 -5.30 4.41
N GLU A 132 8.27 -4.33 4.10
CA GLU A 132 7.12 -3.96 4.90
C GLU A 132 5.85 -4.65 4.37
N LYS A 133 4.88 -4.87 5.26
CA LYS A 133 3.55 -5.32 4.81
C LYS A 133 2.88 -4.18 4.04
N ALA A 134 2.30 -4.49 2.89
CA ALA A 134 1.48 -3.53 2.18
C ALA A 134 0.35 -3.03 3.09
N ILE A 135 0.23 -1.71 3.22
CA ILE A 135 -0.88 -1.10 3.95
C ILE A 135 -2.09 -1.13 3.01
N PRO A 136 -3.20 -1.79 3.36
CA PRO A 136 -4.41 -1.75 2.56
C PRO A 136 -4.91 -0.31 2.38
N ASP A 137 -5.58 -0.02 1.27
CA ASP A 137 -6.25 1.26 1.00
C ASP A 137 -7.73 1.25 1.40
N PHE A 138 -8.18 0.20 2.10
CA PHE A 138 -9.56 -0.04 2.52
C PHE A 138 -9.64 -0.41 4.00
N PRO A 139 -10.80 -0.17 4.66
CA PRO A 139 -11.02 -0.61 6.03
C PRO A 139 -10.99 -2.14 6.11
N HIS A 140 -10.36 -2.69 7.15
CA HIS A 140 -10.17 -4.13 7.31
C HIS A 140 -10.17 -4.53 8.79
N ASP A 141 -10.45 -5.80 9.05
CA ASP A 141 -10.36 -6.37 10.39
C ASP A 141 -8.90 -6.72 10.75
N ALA A 142 -8.69 -7.22 11.96
CA ALA A 142 -7.34 -7.58 12.44
C ALA A 142 -6.69 -8.71 11.63
N SER A 143 -7.42 -9.45 10.80
CA SER A 143 -6.90 -10.47 9.90
C SER A 143 -6.57 -9.95 8.49
N GLY A 144 -6.89 -8.67 8.22
CA GLY A 144 -6.72 -8.05 6.91
C GLY A 144 -7.91 -8.22 5.97
N LYS A 145 -9.01 -8.82 6.43
CA LYS A 145 -10.23 -8.97 5.63
C LYS A 145 -10.92 -7.61 5.49
N LYS A 146 -11.27 -7.25 4.25
CA LYS A 146 -12.01 -6.03 3.94
C LYS A 146 -13.32 -5.94 4.72
N LEU A 147 -13.55 -4.74 5.26
CA LEU A 147 -14.78 -4.38 5.96
C LEU A 147 -15.60 -3.42 5.09
N ASP A 148 -16.92 -3.55 5.18
CA ASP A 148 -17.86 -2.60 4.58
C ASP A 148 -18.52 -1.78 5.68
N PHE A 149 -18.38 -0.47 5.63
CA PHE A 149 -18.95 0.45 6.61
C PHE A 149 -20.41 0.80 6.32
N PRO A 150 -21.23 1.02 7.37
CA PRO A 150 -20.93 0.81 8.77
C PRO A 150 -20.88 -0.67 9.17
N LEU A 151 -20.02 -1.00 10.14
CA LEU A 151 -20.02 -2.32 10.76
C LEU A 151 -21.22 -2.46 11.67
N LEU A 152 -21.87 -3.60 11.61
CA LEU A 152 -23.07 -3.91 12.36
C LEU A 152 -22.78 -5.01 13.39
N GLN A 153 -23.08 -4.74 14.67
CA GLN A 153 -23.03 -5.72 15.73
C GLN A 153 -24.25 -5.60 16.62
N TYR A 154 -24.72 -6.73 17.12
CA TYR A 154 -25.85 -6.80 18.06
C TYR A 154 -25.36 -7.13 19.45
N THR A 155 -25.95 -6.50 20.46
CA THR A 155 -25.77 -6.96 21.84
C THR A 155 -26.18 -8.42 21.98
N PRO A 156 -25.61 -9.18 22.94
CA PRO A 156 -25.93 -10.60 23.12
C PRO A 156 -27.42 -10.90 23.29
N ASP A 157 -28.18 -10.00 23.90
CA ASP A 157 -29.63 -10.06 24.03
C ASP A 157 -30.41 -9.63 22.78
N ARG A 158 -29.70 -9.16 21.73
CA ARG A 158 -30.25 -8.68 20.46
C ARG A 158 -31.25 -7.51 20.57
N ASN A 159 -31.22 -6.77 21.67
CA ASN A 159 -32.10 -5.63 21.87
C ASN A 159 -31.52 -4.31 21.35
N ILE A 160 -30.21 -4.28 21.07
CA ILE A 160 -29.52 -3.09 20.59
C ILE A 160 -28.61 -3.50 19.42
N GLU A 161 -28.75 -2.80 18.30
CA GLU A 161 -27.83 -2.83 17.20
C GLU A 161 -26.86 -1.65 17.32
N VAL A 162 -25.58 -1.90 17.15
CA VAL A 162 -24.52 -0.89 17.15
C VAL A 162 -23.87 -0.84 15.78
N ASN A 163 -23.92 0.33 15.16
CA ASN A 163 -23.24 0.63 13.90
C ASN A 163 -21.98 1.41 14.20
N LEU A 164 -20.85 0.99 13.64
CA LEU A 164 -19.54 1.64 13.80
C LEU A 164 -18.89 1.87 12.44
N SER A 165 -18.30 3.04 12.28
CA SER A 165 -17.37 3.37 11.21
C SER A 165 -16.24 4.23 11.74
N TRP A 166 -15.16 4.39 11.00
CA TRP A 166 -14.06 5.29 11.34
C TRP A 166 -13.48 5.96 10.10
N ASP A 167 -12.87 7.12 10.31
CA ASP A 167 -12.21 7.92 9.30
C ASP A 167 -10.87 8.46 9.83
N PRO A 168 -9.77 8.31 9.07
CA PRO A 168 -9.65 7.64 7.76
C PRO A 168 -9.89 6.12 7.84
N PRO A 169 -10.24 5.48 6.70
CA PRO A 169 -10.64 4.05 6.68
C PRO A 169 -9.52 3.09 7.07
N VAL A 170 -8.27 3.47 6.85
CA VAL A 170 -7.08 2.74 7.28
C VAL A 170 -6.48 3.45 8.49
N ILE A 171 -6.31 2.72 9.58
CA ILE A 171 -5.83 3.28 10.84
C ILE A 171 -4.30 3.22 10.85
N LYS A 172 -3.66 4.40 11.00
CA LYS A 172 -2.20 4.52 11.07
C LYS A 172 -1.76 5.18 12.38
N THR A 173 -0.53 4.86 12.83
CA THR A 173 0.07 5.52 13.98
C THR A 173 0.22 7.01 13.75
N HIS A 174 0.15 7.80 14.83
CA HIS A 174 0.32 9.26 14.83
C HIS A 174 -0.68 10.03 13.93
N GLU A 175 -1.76 9.37 13.52
CA GLU A 175 -2.87 9.96 12.78
C GLU A 175 -4.12 10.02 13.64
N LYS A 176 -4.90 11.10 13.48
CA LYS A 176 -6.15 11.25 14.20
C LYS A 176 -7.24 10.42 13.55
N ILE A 177 -7.75 9.45 14.28
CA ILE A 177 -8.86 8.58 13.85
C ILE A 177 -10.13 9.06 14.54
N GLN A 178 -11.20 9.23 13.77
CA GLN A 178 -12.54 9.51 14.29
C GLN A 178 -13.40 8.25 14.18
N PHE A 179 -13.77 7.69 15.32
CA PHE A 179 -14.76 6.61 15.41
C PHE A 179 -16.15 7.22 15.53
N VAL A 180 -17.06 6.87 14.62
CA VAL A 180 -18.45 7.32 14.61
C VAL A 180 -19.35 6.11 14.79
N TYR A 181 -20.29 6.17 15.71
CA TYR A 181 -21.16 5.05 16.00
C TYR A 181 -22.58 5.50 16.35
N GLN A 182 -23.53 4.56 16.15
CA GLN A 182 -24.95 4.77 16.36
C GLN A 182 -25.58 3.53 16.98
N PHE A 183 -26.62 3.76 17.77
CA PHE A 183 -27.39 2.74 18.46
C PHE A 183 -28.79 2.71 17.90
N TYR A 184 -29.25 1.53 17.47
CA TYR A 184 -30.57 1.30 16.89
C TYR A 184 -31.34 0.24 17.64
N ASP A 185 -32.65 0.38 17.63
CA ASP A 185 -33.59 -0.68 17.94
C ASP A 185 -33.67 -1.59 16.69
N PRO A 186 -33.25 -2.85 16.75
CA PRO A 186 -33.24 -3.74 15.60
C PRO A 186 -34.64 -4.13 15.12
N GLN A 187 -35.69 -3.92 15.91
CA GLN A 187 -37.06 -4.23 15.53
C GLN A 187 -37.73 -3.11 14.74
N THR A 188 -37.50 -1.88 15.15
CA THR A 188 -38.13 -0.68 14.58
C THR A 188 -37.21 0.09 13.65
N ASN A 189 -35.90 -0.22 13.65
CA ASN A 189 -34.85 0.48 12.93
C ASN A 189 -34.81 1.98 13.28
N SER A 190 -35.16 2.33 14.52
CA SER A 190 -35.13 3.68 15.03
C SER A 190 -33.92 3.91 15.93
N ASN A 191 -33.40 5.15 15.94
CA ASN A 191 -32.32 5.52 16.84
C ASN A 191 -32.77 5.41 18.31
N LEU A 192 -31.90 4.82 19.12
CA LEU A 192 -32.09 4.73 20.57
C LEU A 192 -31.48 5.96 21.26
N ALA A 193 -32.31 6.75 21.92
CA ALA A 193 -31.87 7.94 22.66
C ALA A 193 -31.38 7.60 24.07
N GLU A 194 -30.70 8.58 24.70
CA GLU A 194 -30.23 8.52 26.08
C GLU A 194 -29.35 7.29 26.43
N MET A 195 -28.59 6.81 25.43
CA MET A 195 -27.73 5.64 25.58
C MET A 195 -26.55 5.91 26.45
N LYS A 196 -26.37 5.11 27.53
CA LYS A 196 -25.19 5.09 28.38
C LYS A 196 -24.31 3.90 27.99
N TYR A 197 -23.03 4.12 27.93
CA TYR A 197 -22.05 3.09 27.52
C TYR A 197 -20.64 3.49 27.95
N SER A 198 -19.70 2.54 27.86
CA SER A 198 -18.25 2.80 27.86
C SER A 198 -17.69 2.46 26.49
N PHE A 199 -16.95 3.40 25.90
CA PHE A 199 -16.15 3.16 24.70
C PHE A 199 -14.74 2.81 25.13
N VAL A 200 -14.25 1.63 24.71
CA VAL A 200 -12.97 1.08 25.17
C VAL A 200 -12.17 0.64 23.96
N ILE A 201 -10.88 0.94 23.95
CA ILE A 201 -9.95 0.43 22.93
C ILE A 201 -8.94 -0.48 23.63
N PHE A 202 -8.80 -1.69 23.11
CA PHE A 202 -7.72 -2.60 23.43
C PHE A 202 -6.74 -2.64 22.27
N GLN A 203 -5.44 -2.68 22.56
CA GLN A 203 -4.40 -2.89 21.57
C GLN A 203 -3.45 -3.96 22.06
N ASN A 204 -3.18 -4.96 21.23
CA ASN A 204 -2.35 -6.11 21.56
C ASN A 204 -2.76 -6.78 22.89
N GLY A 205 -4.07 -6.83 23.15
CA GLY A 205 -4.66 -7.42 24.36
C GLY A 205 -4.69 -6.51 25.58
N ASN A 206 -4.13 -5.31 25.54
CA ASN A 206 -4.13 -4.37 26.66
C ASN A 206 -5.13 -3.24 26.43
N GLU A 207 -5.85 -2.83 27.48
CA GLU A 207 -6.69 -1.65 27.44
C GLU A 207 -5.81 -0.40 27.37
N ILE A 208 -5.98 0.41 26.32
CA ILE A 208 -5.22 1.65 26.09
C ILE A 208 -6.08 2.91 26.20
N PHE A 209 -7.41 2.77 26.09
CA PHE A 209 -8.34 3.90 26.19
C PHE A 209 -9.68 3.45 26.74
N ARG A 210 -10.27 4.26 27.61
CA ARG A 210 -11.62 4.09 28.14
C ARG A 210 -12.29 5.45 28.35
N ASP A 211 -13.49 5.61 27.79
CA ASP A 211 -14.30 6.79 28.02
C ASP A 211 -15.78 6.41 28.21
N LYS A 212 -16.47 7.10 29.14
CA LYS A 212 -17.90 6.91 29.36
C LYS A 212 -18.70 7.87 28.51
N GLY A 213 -19.66 7.35 27.74
CA GLY A 213 -20.53 8.13 26.89
C GLY A 213 -21.96 8.18 27.34
N LEU A 214 -22.62 9.26 26.95
CA LEU A 214 -24.07 9.45 27.04
C LEU A 214 -24.53 10.03 25.69
N SER A 215 -25.06 9.19 24.81
CA SER A 215 -25.62 9.64 23.54
C SER A 215 -27.08 10.04 23.73
N GLN A 216 -27.40 11.32 23.61
CA GLN A 216 -28.76 11.85 23.77
C GLN A 216 -29.67 11.51 22.58
N ILE A 217 -29.11 11.35 21.39
CA ILE A 217 -29.85 11.19 20.13
C ILE A 217 -29.58 9.86 19.41
N GLY A 218 -28.87 8.92 20.07
CA GLY A 218 -28.55 7.62 19.50
C GLY A 218 -27.23 7.54 18.72
N GLY A 219 -26.54 8.66 18.49
CA GLY A 219 -25.24 8.70 17.85
C GLY A 219 -24.19 9.43 18.69
N ASP A 220 -22.93 9.07 18.57
CA ASP A 220 -21.80 9.76 19.19
C ASP A 220 -20.50 9.46 18.41
N TYR A 221 -19.41 10.10 18.80
CA TYR A 221 -18.10 9.87 18.19
C TYR A 221 -16.97 9.99 19.20
N ARG A 222 -15.82 9.37 18.90
CA ARG A 222 -14.56 9.52 19.63
C ARG A 222 -13.41 9.73 18.68
N ASN A 223 -12.48 10.57 19.10
CA ASN A 223 -11.22 10.76 18.41
C ASN A 223 -10.11 10.09 19.21
N PHE A 224 -9.23 9.38 18.51
CA PHE A 224 -8.08 8.74 19.12
C PHE A 224 -6.85 8.82 18.20
N ILE A 225 -5.66 8.80 18.78
CA ILE A 225 -4.38 8.76 18.07
C ILE A 225 -3.60 7.58 18.65
N PHE A 226 -3.28 6.61 17.78
CA PHE A 226 -2.48 5.45 18.17
C PHE A 226 -1.00 5.80 18.12
N SER A 227 -0.23 5.42 19.17
CA SER A 227 1.24 5.58 19.20
C SER A 227 1.94 4.39 18.57
N ASP A 228 1.36 3.20 18.67
CA ASP A 228 1.97 1.94 18.26
C ASP A 228 1.11 1.22 17.24
N SER A 229 1.71 0.40 16.40
CA SER A 229 1.02 -0.49 15.46
C SER A 229 0.58 -1.79 16.14
N GLY A 230 -0.37 -2.48 15.52
CA GLY A 230 -0.84 -3.79 15.97
C GLY A 230 -2.35 -3.97 15.91
N SER A 231 -2.83 -5.12 16.36
CA SER A 231 -4.25 -5.45 16.36
C SER A 231 -5.00 -4.65 17.43
N ILE A 232 -6.21 -4.19 17.09
CA ILE A 232 -7.09 -3.47 18.00
C ILE A 232 -8.46 -4.12 18.09
N ILE A 233 -9.06 -3.97 19.28
CA ILE A 233 -10.48 -4.25 19.54
C ILE A 233 -11.11 -2.96 20.03
N ILE A 234 -12.14 -2.51 19.33
CA ILE A 234 -13.00 -1.40 19.75
C ILE A 234 -14.21 -2.03 20.41
N ARG A 235 -14.35 -1.85 21.71
CA ARG A 235 -15.42 -2.42 22.50
C ARG A 235 -16.36 -1.34 23.01
N MET A 236 -17.64 -1.55 22.83
CA MET A 236 -18.67 -0.81 23.56
C MET A 236 -19.26 -1.73 24.61
N GLU A 237 -19.18 -1.36 25.87
CA GLU A 237 -19.63 -2.18 27.00
C GLU A 237 -20.56 -1.41 27.94
N GLY A 238 -21.33 -2.17 28.76
CA GLY A 238 -22.26 -1.59 29.70
C GLY A 238 -23.37 -0.78 29.03
N ILE A 239 -23.77 -1.17 27.80
CA ILE A 239 -24.74 -0.46 26.96
C ILE A 239 -26.12 -0.51 27.63
N GLN A 240 -26.71 0.66 27.93
CA GLN A 240 -28.00 0.81 28.58
C GLN A 240 -28.83 1.88 27.88
N SER A 241 -30.12 1.61 27.72
CA SER A 241 -31.12 2.57 27.25
C SER A 241 -32.28 2.67 28.26
N PRO A 242 -32.67 3.85 28.72
CA PRO A 242 -33.84 4.00 29.58
C PRO A 242 -35.14 3.55 28.89
N SER A 243 -35.25 3.74 27.59
CA SER A 243 -36.46 3.40 26.83
C SER A 243 -36.69 1.88 26.70
N ILE A 244 -35.63 1.09 26.63
CA ILE A 244 -35.73 -0.37 26.53
C ILE A 244 -35.91 -1.03 27.88
N PHE A 245 -35.42 -0.40 28.96
CA PHE A 245 -35.37 -1.02 30.30
C PHE A 245 -36.34 -0.41 31.30
N ALA A 246 -37.16 0.55 30.88
CA ALA A 246 -38.25 1.06 31.72
C ALA A 246 -39.30 -0.02 32.08
N GLU A 247 -39.48 -1.01 31.18
CA GLU A 247 -40.41 -2.12 31.41
C GLU A 247 -39.81 -3.26 32.28
N GLU A 248 -38.49 -3.46 32.25
CA GLU A 248 -37.83 -4.51 33.05
C GLU A 248 -37.73 -4.16 34.57
N SER A 249 -37.90 -2.92 34.92
CA SER A 249 -37.80 -2.49 36.33
C SER A 249 -39.00 -2.92 37.19
N VAL A 250 -40.06 -3.47 36.61
CA VAL A 250 -41.30 -3.86 37.31
C VAL A 250 -41.34 -5.34 37.69
N THR A 251 -40.50 -6.19 37.14
CA THR A 251 -40.54 -7.62 37.50
C THR A 251 -39.12 -8.15 37.75
N VAL A 252 -38.95 -8.60 39.02
CA VAL A 252 -37.93 -9.54 39.49
C VAL A 252 -36.77 -8.95 40.29
N SER A 253 -36.99 -9.00 41.58
CA SER A 253 -35.97 -9.27 42.60
C SER A 253 -35.20 -10.55 42.23
N GLY A 254 -34.07 -10.44 41.63
CA GLY A 254 -33.20 -11.58 41.39
C GLY A 254 -32.38 -11.44 40.12
N ASN A 255 -31.11 -11.16 40.30
CA ASN A 255 -29.99 -11.14 39.37
C ASN A 255 -29.61 -9.78 38.77
N VAL A 256 -28.72 -9.13 39.50
CA VAL A 256 -27.93 -7.97 39.07
C VAL A 256 -26.91 -8.33 37.98
N GLU A 257 -26.80 -9.59 37.58
CA GLU A 257 -25.78 -10.12 36.66
C GLU A 257 -25.93 -9.75 35.17
N ASN A 258 -27.11 -9.31 34.72
CA ASN A 258 -27.34 -9.07 33.30
C ASN A 258 -26.97 -7.66 32.78
N LYS A 259 -26.59 -6.71 33.65
CA LYS A 259 -26.23 -5.35 33.21
C LYS A 259 -24.81 -5.20 32.67
N GLU A 260 -23.90 -6.08 33.05
CA GLU A 260 -22.49 -6.05 32.59
C GLU A 260 -22.25 -6.75 31.28
N GLN A 261 -23.20 -7.55 30.78
CA GLN A 261 -23.01 -8.42 29.60
C GLN A 261 -23.35 -7.76 28.25
N ARG A 262 -23.87 -6.53 28.21
CA ARG A 262 -24.20 -5.88 26.94
C ARG A 262 -22.95 -5.20 26.39
N SER A 263 -22.18 -5.95 25.66
CA SER A 263 -21.00 -5.46 24.96
C SER A 263 -20.98 -5.93 23.51
N VAL A 264 -20.37 -5.13 22.64
CA VAL A 264 -20.08 -5.47 21.27
C VAL A 264 -18.62 -5.15 20.96
N ASP A 265 -17.98 -6.00 20.16
CA ASP A 265 -16.59 -5.90 19.78
C ASP A 265 -16.45 -5.73 18.27
N PHE A 266 -15.60 -4.79 17.87
CA PHE A 266 -15.18 -4.61 16.50
C PHE A 266 -13.66 -4.74 16.44
N THR A 267 -13.12 -5.37 15.42
CA THR A 267 -11.68 -5.60 15.28
C THR A 267 -11.11 -4.88 14.07
N SER A 268 -9.90 -4.37 14.21
CA SER A 268 -9.11 -3.79 13.13
C SER A 268 -7.62 -3.90 13.45
N ALA A 269 -6.78 -3.31 12.61
CA ALA A 269 -5.35 -3.19 12.85
C ALA A 269 -4.88 -1.76 12.63
N VAL A 270 -3.86 -1.38 13.37
CA VAL A 270 -3.12 -0.11 13.23
C VAL A 270 -1.82 -0.41 12.52
N TYR A 271 -1.54 0.31 11.45
CA TYR A 271 -0.27 0.23 10.72
C TYR A 271 0.67 1.35 11.14
N ASP A 272 1.96 1.13 10.96
CA ASP A 272 2.92 2.21 11.10
C ASP A 272 2.71 3.26 10.01
N ASN A 273 2.82 4.54 10.37
CA ASN A 273 2.73 5.63 9.42
C ASN A 273 4.15 5.94 8.90
N PRO A 274 4.51 5.53 7.67
CA PRO A 274 5.86 5.72 7.16
C PRO A 274 6.26 7.19 7.01
N GLU A 275 5.29 8.10 6.87
CA GLU A 275 5.57 9.54 6.77
C GLU A 275 5.98 10.18 8.10
N LYS A 276 5.67 9.54 9.23
CA LYS A 276 5.89 10.09 10.58
C LYS A 276 6.87 9.28 11.42
N THR A 277 7.19 8.07 11.02
CA THR A 277 8.35 7.36 11.56
C THR A 277 9.59 7.97 10.92
N SER A 278 10.40 8.65 11.73
CA SER A 278 11.66 9.26 11.29
C SER A 278 12.72 8.18 11.01
N HIS A 279 12.45 7.33 10.03
CA HIS A 279 13.51 6.69 9.29
C HIS A 279 14.01 7.75 8.31
N GLU A 280 15.31 8.01 8.26
CA GLU A 280 15.91 8.70 7.13
C GLU A 280 15.51 7.89 5.88
N THR A 281 14.41 8.29 5.30
CA THR A 281 13.88 7.67 4.10
C THR A 281 14.77 8.11 2.99
N TYR A 282 15.69 7.25 2.58
CA TYR A 282 16.24 7.36 1.24
C TYR A 282 15.03 7.20 0.31
N HIS A 283 14.54 8.32 -0.22
CA HIS A 283 13.52 8.30 -1.26
C HIS A 283 14.14 7.66 -2.49
N ILE A 284 13.96 6.36 -2.60
CA ILE A 284 14.28 5.63 -3.81
C ILE A 284 13.28 6.13 -4.84
N LYS A 285 13.79 6.87 -5.82
CA LYS A 285 12.99 7.14 -7.00
C LYS A 285 12.70 5.77 -7.62
N PRO A 286 11.42 5.41 -7.83
CA PRO A 286 11.12 4.21 -8.60
C PRO A 286 11.94 4.26 -9.89
N ALA A 287 12.53 3.14 -10.27
CA ALA A 287 13.34 3.05 -11.47
C ALA A 287 12.55 3.67 -12.63
N GLN A 288 13.01 4.83 -13.08
CA GLN A 288 12.43 5.41 -14.29
C GLN A 288 12.83 4.45 -15.41
N ARG A 289 11.83 3.65 -15.85
CA ARG A 289 12.04 2.67 -16.93
C ARG A 289 12.86 3.31 -18.02
N LEU A 290 13.93 2.66 -18.43
CA LEU A 290 14.62 2.94 -19.70
C LEU A 290 13.62 3.00 -20.90
N THR A 291 12.45 2.33 -20.76
CA THR A 291 11.31 2.44 -21.66
C THR A 291 10.84 3.87 -21.89
N THR A 292 10.96 4.77 -20.92
CA THR A 292 10.57 6.17 -21.09
C THR A 292 11.44 6.87 -22.16
N TYR A 293 12.71 6.54 -22.23
CA TYR A 293 13.60 7.06 -23.27
C TYR A 293 13.29 6.48 -24.65
N TYR A 294 12.98 5.18 -24.72
CA TYR A 294 12.58 4.56 -26.00
C TYR A 294 11.22 5.09 -26.47
N GLU A 295 10.26 5.25 -25.59
CA GLU A 295 8.97 5.84 -25.92
C GLU A 295 9.11 7.30 -26.34
N LEU A 296 9.92 8.09 -25.62
CA LEU A 296 10.22 9.48 -26.00
C LEU A 296 10.94 9.57 -27.32
N MET A 297 11.90 8.67 -27.59
CA MET A 297 12.61 8.58 -28.86
C MET A 297 11.69 8.18 -30.01
N ILE A 298 10.73 7.27 -29.78
CA ILE A 298 9.70 6.91 -30.75
C ILE A 298 8.84 8.14 -31.07
N PHE A 299 8.41 8.92 -30.08
CA PHE A 299 7.66 10.16 -30.30
C PHE A 299 8.48 11.22 -31.05
N ILE A 300 9.73 11.42 -30.71
CA ILE A 300 10.62 12.39 -31.35
C ILE A 300 10.89 12.03 -32.82
N ILE A 301 10.95 10.74 -33.17
CA ILE A 301 11.25 10.28 -34.54
C ILE A 301 9.96 10.04 -35.33
N LEU A 302 8.98 9.37 -34.74
CA LEU A 302 7.80 8.90 -35.45
C LEU A 302 6.80 10.02 -35.75
N VAL A 303 6.62 10.97 -34.83
CA VAL A 303 5.68 12.10 -35.03
C VAL A 303 6.18 13.04 -36.13
N PRO A 304 7.44 13.51 -36.14
CA PRO A 304 7.94 14.33 -37.24
C PRO A 304 7.97 13.55 -38.57
N GLY A 305 8.29 12.26 -38.53
CA GLY A 305 8.27 11.38 -39.75
C GLY A 305 6.87 11.29 -40.34
N ILE A 306 5.85 11.08 -39.56
CA ILE A 306 4.44 11.07 -40.02
C ILE A 306 4.03 12.44 -40.55
N MET A 307 4.36 13.52 -39.85
CA MET A 307 4.06 14.88 -40.31
C MET A 307 4.75 15.20 -41.65
N PHE A 308 5.99 14.74 -41.84
CA PHE A 308 6.73 14.90 -43.08
C PHE A 308 6.07 14.12 -44.23
N LEU A 309 5.63 12.89 -44.00
CA LEU A 309 4.91 12.09 -45.00
C LEU A 309 3.56 12.72 -45.36
N ILE A 310 2.84 13.27 -44.41
CA ILE A 310 1.59 14.02 -44.62
C ILE A 310 1.86 15.26 -45.47
N ALA A 311 2.92 16.00 -45.15
CA ALA A 311 3.30 17.19 -45.91
C ALA A 311 3.65 16.85 -47.37
N ILE A 312 4.41 15.77 -47.64
CA ILE A 312 4.70 15.29 -48.97
C ILE A 312 3.43 14.88 -49.73
N PHE A 313 2.51 14.21 -49.05
CA PHE A 313 1.22 13.82 -49.62
C PHE A 313 0.39 15.01 -50.04
N TRP A 314 0.35 16.06 -49.21
CA TRP A 314 -0.34 17.31 -49.53
C TRP A 314 0.35 18.11 -50.64
N LEU A 315 1.68 18.13 -50.66
CA LEU A 315 2.45 18.78 -51.78
C LEU A 315 2.23 18.10 -53.12
N LYS A 316 2.08 16.77 -53.13
CA LYS A 316 1.79 16.00 -54.34
C LYS A 316 0.34 16.16 -54.83
N ARG A 317 -0.57 16.65 -53.98
CA ARG A 317 -1.99 16.89 -54.27
C ARG A 317 -2.30 18.30 -54.79
N LYS A 318 -1.32 19.08 -55.28
CA LYS A 318 -1.61 20.36 -55.93
C LYS A 318 -2.59 20.14 -57.06
N PRO A 319 -3.75 20.87 -57.10
CA PRO A 319 -4.69 20.74 -58.18
C PRO A 319 -4.01 21.24 -59.45
N LYS A 320 -4.19 20.52 -60.55
CA LYS A 320 -3.84 20.99 -61.89
C LYS A 320 -4.62 22.28 -62.12
N ILE A 321 -3.93 23.41 -62.19
CA ILE A 321 -4.49 24.66 -62.68
C ILE A 321 -4.92 24.41 -64.10
N SER A 322 -6.21 24.45 -64.38
CA SER A 322 -6.79 24.41 -65.71
C SER A 322 -6.41 25.69 -66.46
N ASP A 323 -5.54 25.56 -67.47
CA ASP A 323 -5.31 26.66 -68.41
C ASP A 323 -6.57 26.93 -69.21
N SER A 324 -7.34 27.92 -68.76
CA SER A 324 -8.40 28.50 -69.57
C SER A 324 -7.75 29.43 -70.61
N LYS A 325 -7.79 29.03 -71.88
CA LYS A 325 -7.41 29.86 -73.01
C LYS A 325 -8.27 31.14 -73.01
N PRO A 326 -7.68 32.32 -73.27
CA PRO A 326 -8.45 33.54 -73.48
C PRO A 326 -9.22 33.47 -74.80
N GLY A 327 -10.52 33.65 -74.72
CA GLY A 327 -11.39 33.74 -75.92
C GLY A 327 -11.08 34.97 -76.77
N ALA A 328 -10.89 34.72 -78.04
CA ALA A 328 -10.72 35.76 -79.03
C ALA A 328 -12.01 36.49 -79.19
N VAL A 329 -11.97 37.82 -79.01
CA VAL A 329 -13.00 38.75 -79.38
C VAL A 329 -12.90 38.91 -80.88
N LYS A 330 -13.97 38.59 -81.64
CA LYS A 330 -14.18 39.04 -82.99
C LYS A 330 -15.02 40.30 -82.98
N ILE A 331 -14.50 41.28 -83.69
CA ILE A 331 -15.15 42.51 -84.10
C ILE A 331 -16.34 42.26 -85.05
#